data_2a420e6146736731c3a61d2730553e8a
#
_entry.id   2a420e6146736731c3a61d2730553e8a
#
_cell.length_a   1.000
_cell.length_b   1.000
_cell.length_c   1.000
_cell.angle_alpha   90.00
_cell.angle_beta   90.00
_cell.angle_gamma   90.00
#
_symmetry.space_group_name_H-M   'P 1'
#
loop_
_entity.id
_entity.type
_entity.pdbx_description
1 polymer ?
#
loop_
_entity_poly.entity_id
_entity_poly.type
_entity_poly.pdbx_seq_one_letter_code
_entity_poly.pdbx_strand_id
1 'polypeptide(L)'
;MPTATQRTIYLDRSKENFTSAKVAWLTLTNTYSYLPESTVVREGEYSDSTWTHYNSARQIISKSEMSSDGTQRTSRYTYPSDHSGQYRWMIDRHIMSPVVTEEVSSGTLRRTARNTYSSNESHNGPICYLSKIETLFGTDGTGKTDYEALSVDEWGNPTEIVENGVHSVLQWCGNGQRLMTRIEGITLEEYEALPELSDEARQQSDDFIVHPFIPDPVKRSVGGKLVWDYAYDTSLRLIQVMMPDELIFRYGYDALGRLSEESIFETDNDGNVGKKIVRKYSYHYHND
;
A
#
# COMPACT_ATOMS: atom_id res chain seq x y z
N MET A 1 31.43 20.10 1.98
CA MET A 1 30.35 20.07 2.99
C MET A 1 29.50 21.32 2.77
N PRO A 2 28.20 21.22 2.50
CA PRO A 2 27.36 22.38 2.40
C PRO A 2 27.21 23.02 3.80
N THR A 3 27.48 24.30 3.89
CA THR A 3 27.32 25.11 5.11
C THR A 3 25.82 25.30 5.38
N ALA A 4 25.37 24.86 6.54
CA ALA A 4 24.02 25.15 7.00
C ALA A 4 23.81 26.66 7.15
N THR A 5 22.89 27.22 6.39
CA THR A 5 22.52 28.63 6.54
C THR A 5 21.41 28.74 7.57
N GLN A 6 21.74 29.17 8.77
CA GLN A 6 20.77 29.46 9.81
C GLN A 6 20.17 30.85 9.54
N ARG A 7 18.87 30.93 9.26
CA ARG A 7 18.15 32.21 9.15
C ARG A 7 17.37 32.43 10.44
N THR A 8 17.76 33.47 11.21
CA THR A 8 17.00 33.93 12.37
C THR A 8 16.11 35.07 11.91
N ILE A 9 14.80 34.92 12.07
CA ILE A 9 13.83 35.96 11.77
C ILE A 9 13.50 36.67 13.08
N TYR A 10 13.80 37.96 13.15
CA TYR A 10 13.41 38.82 14.26
C TYR A 10 12.05 39.45 13.93
N LEU A 11 11.09 39.32 14.82
CA LEU A 11 9.85 40.09 14.77
C LEU A 11 10.14 41.49 15.37
N ASP A 12 10.05 42.50 14.53
CA ASP A 12 10.21 43.89 14.97
C ASP A 12 8.99 44.31 15.81
N ARG A 13 9.22 44.62 17.07
CA ARG A 13 8.21 45.03 18.05
C ARG A 13 7.84 46.51 18.00
N SER A 14 8.49 47.32 17.14
CA SER A 14 8.36 48.77 17.19
C SER A 14 7.01 49.33 16.74
N LYS A 15 6.08 48.48 16.24
CA LYS A 15 4.84 48.93 15.61
C LYS A 15 3.53 48.52 16.25
N GLU A 16 3.54 47.74 17.34
CA GLU A 16 2.30 47.30 18.01
C GLU A 16 2.41 47.38 19.53
N ASN A 17 1.34 47.85 20.17
CA ASN A 17 1.20 47.90 21.64
C ASN A 17 0.92 46.50 22.19
N PHE A 18 1.97 45.71 22.42
CA PHE A 18 1.84 44.42 23.12
C PHE A 18 1.99 44.62 24.63
N THR A 19 0.95 44.27 25.38
CA THR A 19 0.98 44.24 26.84
C THR A 19 1.69 43.00 27.43
N SER A 20 1.91 41.98 26.65
CA SER A 20 2.81 40.86 26.98
C SER A 20 3.30 40.18 25.70
N ALA A 21 4.61 40.17 25.47
CA ALA A 21 5.19 39.55 24.30
C ALA A 21 5.90 38.24 24.69
N LYS A 22 5.39 37.11 24.18
CA LYS A 22 6.20 35.89 24.11
C LYS A 22 7.06 35.96 22.85
N VAL A 23 8.37 35.96 23.03
CA VAL A 23 9.33 35.87 21.89
C VAL A 23 9.32 34.41 21.46
N ALA A 24 8.78 34.14 20.28
CA ALA A 24 8.95 32.86 19.64
C ALA A 24 10.15 32.95 18.68
N TRP A 25 11.13 32.11 18.89
CA TRP A 25 12.24 31.93 17.95
C TRP A 25 11.85 30.80 16.98
N LEU A 26 11.72 31.13 15.70
CA LEU A 26 11.58 30.13 14.65
C LEU A 26 12.98 29.93 14.03
N THR A 27 13.62 28.83 14.36
CA THR A 27 14.83 28.40 13.67
C THR A 27 14.41 27.52 12.49
N LEU A 28 14.56 28.07 11.28
CA LEU A 28 14.43 27.27 10.07
C LEU A 28 15.75 26.54 9.84
N THR A 29 15.81 25.27 10.20
CA THR A 29 16.91 24.40 9.79
C THR A 29 16.64 23.89 8.38
N ASN A 30 17.54 24.15 7.46
CA ASN A 30 17.53 23.46 6.18
C ASN A 30 17.83 21.99 6.45
N THR A 31 16.81 21.16 6.39
CA THR A 31 16.99 19.71 6.41
C THR A 31 17.52 19.29 5.05
N TYR A 32 18.78 18.88 5.00
CA TYR A 32 19.34 18.24 3.82
C TYR A 32 18.93 16.76 3.87
N SER A 33 18.17 16.30 2.88
CA SER A 33 18.01 14.88 2.67
C SER A 33 19.19 14.40 1.80
N TYR A 34 19.98 13.47 2.34
CA TYR A 34 21.00 12.79 1.55
C TYR A 34 20.31 11.71 0.72
N LEU A 35 20.56 11.74 -0.59
CA LEU A 35 20.13 10.68 -1.50
C LEU A 35 21.38 9.86 -1.84
N PRO A 36 21.46 8.57 -1.43
CA PRO A 36 22.63 7.76 -1.72
C PRO A 36 22.69 7.45 -3.22
N GLU A 37 23.75 7.89 -3.88
CA GLU A 37 24.01 7.58 -5.29
C GLU A 37 24.63 6.17 -5.46
N SER A 38 25.34 5.69 -4.44
CA SER A 38 25.87 4.32 -4.43
C SER A 38 25.90 3.75 -3.03
N THR A 39 25.65 2.46 -2.95
CA THR A 39 25.74 1.67 -1.72
C THR A 39 26.46 0.37 -2.03
N VAL A 40 27.40 -0.02 -1.17
CA VAL A 40 28.09 -1.31 -1.25
C VAL A 40 27.87 -2.05 0.07
N VAL A 41 27.27 -3.24 -0.04
CA VAL A 41 27.10 -4.16 1.08
C VAL A 41 28.13 -5.28 0.93
N ARG A 42 28.88 -5.56 1.99
CA ARG A 42 29.88 -6.62 2.03
C ARG A 42 29.61 -7.58 3.18
N GLU A 43 29.61 -8.87 2.84
CA GLU A 43 29.47 -9.94 3.82
C GLU A 43 30.50 -11.06 3.49
N GLY A 44 31.60 -11.11 4.25
CA GLY A 44 32.72 -11.98 3.93
C GLY A 44 33.36 -11.64 2.58
N GLU A 45 33.40 -12.61 1.68
CA GLU A 45 33.91 -12.44 0.30
C GLU A 45 32.85 -11.93 -0.68
N TYR A 46 31.59 -11.84 -0.28
CA TYR A 46 30.48 -11.36 -1.11
C TYR A 46 30.39 -9.85 -1.06
N SER A 47 30.11 -9.24 -2.20
CA SER A 47 29.94 -7.80 -2.30
C SER A 47 28.86 -7.47 -3.32
N ASP A 48 27.78 -6.85 -2.84
CA ASP A 48 26.72 -6.32 -3.69
C ASP A 48 26.84 -4.81 -3.79
N SER A 49 26.76 -4.29 -4.99
CA SER A 49 26.85 -2.84 -5.24
C SER A 49 25.57 -2.35 -5.90
N THR A 50 25.08 -1.22 -5.43
CA THR A 50 23.88 -0.55 -5.95
C THR A 50 24.22 0.89 -6.34
N TRP A 51 23.80 1.29 -7.55
CA TRP A 51 23.87 2.67 -8.01
C TRP A 51 22.47 3.20 -8.27
N THR A 52 22.18 4.39 -7.78
CA THR A 52 20.85 5.01 -7.87
C THR A 52 20.96 6.40 -8.46
N HIS A 53 20.14 6.69 -9.48
CA HIS A 53 20.05 8.00 -10.09
C HIS A 53 18.67 8.62 -9.82
N TYR A 54 18.66 9.94 -9.63
CA TYR A 54 17.47 10.69 -9.27
C TYR A 54 17.20 11.80 -10.27
N ASN A 55 15.92 12.15 -10.46
CA ASN A 55 15.53 13.36 -11.17
C ASN A 55 15.59 14.60 -10.26
N SER A 56 15.28 15.78 -10.83
CA SER A 56 15.24 17.05 -10.09
C SER A 56 14.18 17.05 -8.96
N ALA A 57 13.15 16.23 -9.05
CA ALA A 57 12.14 16.02 -8.01
C ALA A 57 12.56 14.99 -6.95
N ARG A 58 13.83 14.52 -6.99
CA ARG A 58 14.40 13.52 -6.08
C ARG A 58 13.75 12.13 -6.16
N GLN A 59 13.14 11.81 -7.28
CA GLN A 59 12.57 10.49 -7.55
C GLN A 59 13.64 9.60 -8.22
N ILE A 60 13.67 8.33 -7.89
CA ILE A 60 14.60 7.36 -8.48
C ILE A 60 14.20 7.13 -9.94
N ILE A 61 15.06 7.49 -10.89
CA ILE A 61 14.83 7.23 -12.32
C ILE A 61 15.55 5.97 -12.82
N SER A 62 16.64 5.57 -12.15
CA SER A 62 17.25 4.27 -12.40
C SER A 62 17.97 3.73 -11.17
N LYS A 63 17.99 2.42 -11.07
CA LYS A 63 18.74 1.65 -10.08
C LYS A 63 19.47 0.53 -10.78
N SER A 64 20.79 0.45 -10.62
CA SER A 64 21.61 -0.66 -11.11
C SER A 64 22.19 -1.41 -9.93
N GLU A 65 22.04 -2.71 -9.94
CA GLU A 65 22.52 -3.63 -8.92
C GLU A 65 23.52 -4.60 -9.57
N MET A 66 24.65 -4.81 -8.93
CA MET A 66 25.65 -5.79 -9.34
C MET A 66 25.92 -6.73 -8.19
N SER A 67 25.64 -7.99 -8.40
CA SER A 67 25.92 -9.06 -7.44
C SER A 67 27.36 -9.52 -7.53
N SER A 68 27.84 -10.20 -6.49
CA SER A 68 29.19 -10.72 -6.38
C SER A 68 29.58 -11.72 -7.50
N ASP A 69 28.61 -12.35 -8.15
CA ASP A 69 28.79 -13.22 -9.32
C ASP A 69 28.93 -12.46 -10.65
N GLY A 70 28.91 -11.11 -10.60
CA GLY A 70 28.98 -10.25 -11.78
C GLY A 70 27.63 -10.07 -12.51
N THR A 71 26.54 -10.63 -12.00
CA THR A 71 25.21 -10.42 -12.58
C THR A 71 24.77 -8.98 -12.33
N GLN A 72 24.44 -8.28 -13.42
CA GLN A 72 23.92 -6.93 -13.37
C GLN A 72 22.43 -6.92 -13.66
N ARG A 73 21.66 -6.23 -12.78
CA ARG A 73 20.26 -5.92 -12.94
C ARG A 73 20.08 -4.42 -12.97
N THR A 74 19.31 -3.91 -13.92
CA THR A 74 18.98 -2.48 -14.00
C THR A 74 17.47 -2.31 -14.00
N SER A 75 16.98 -1.44 -13.12
CA SER A 75 15.60 -0.99 -13.07
C SER A 75 15.53 0.48 -13.50
N ARG A 76 14.56 0.84 -14.34
CA ARG A 76 14.26 2.22 -14.77
C ARG A 76 12.82 2.55 -14.45
N TYR A 77 12.57 3.77 -14.01
CA TYR A 77 11.28 4.23 -13.56
C TYR A 77 10.86 5.48 -14.31
N THR A 78 9.58 5.58 -14.66
CA THR A 78 8.95 6.80 -15.16
C THR A 78 7.79 7.20 -14.28
N TYR A 79 7.48 8.49 -14.29
CA TYR A 79 6.51 9.14 -13.42
C TYR A 79 5.48 9.94 -14.24
N PRO A 80 4.39 10.46 -13.63
CA PRO A 80 3.40 11.26 -14.35
C PRO A 80 4.01 12.43 -15.16
N SER A 81 5.08 13.05 -14.67
CA SER A 81 5.79 14.13 -15.38
C SER A 81 6.39 13.69 -16.72
N ASP A 82 6.82 12.42 -16.84
CA ASP A 82 7.38 11.86 -18.07
C ASP A 82 6.29 11.51 -19.11
N HIS A 83 5.04 11.47 -18.65
CA HIS A 83 3.84 11.15 -19.44
C HIS A 83 2.81 12.30 -19.38
N SER A 84 3.27 13.54 -19.48
CA SER A 84 2.46 14.76 -19.24
C SER A 84 1.23 14.89 -20.16
N GLY A 85 1.23 14.26 -21.34
CA GLY A 85 0.05 14.22 -22.22
C GLY A 85 -1.10 13.40 -21.62
N GLN A 86 -0.79 12.30 -20.94
CA GLN A 86 -1.77 11.39 -20.34
C GLN A 86 -2.12 11.77 -18.90
N TYR A 87 -1.13 12.20 -18.12
CA TYR A 87 -1.27 12.43 -16.67
C TYR A 87 -1.19 13.91 -16.27
N ARG A 88 -1.54 14.82 -17.17
CA ARG A 88 -1.60 16.25 -16.87
C ARG A 88 -2.43 16.57 -15.63
N TRP A 89 -3.57 15.90 -15.49
CA TRP A 89 -4.48 16.04 -14.37
C TRP A 89 -3.86 15.61 -13.02
N MET A 90 -2.95 14.63 -13.02
CA MET A 90 -2.17 14.26 -11.82
C MET A 90 -1.15 15.34 -11.46
N ILE A 91 -0.44 15.85 -12.47
CA ILE A 91 0.57 16.91 -12.30
C ILE A 91 -0.07 18.17 -11.72
N ASP A 92 -1.22 18.59 -12.26
CA ASP A 92 -1.94 19.78 -11.79
C ASP A 92 -2.45 19.65 -10.36
N ARG A 93 -2.55 18.42 -9.83
CA ARG A 93 -2.91 18.09 -8.43
C ARG A 93 -1.71 17.73 -7.56
N HIS A 94 -0.50 17.92 -8.05
CA HIS A 94 0.74 17.55 -7.37
C HIS A 94 0.88 16.06 -7.04
N ILE A 95 0.20 15.17 -7.76
CA ILE A 95 0.31 13.71 -7.65
C ILE A 95 1.47 13.26 -8.55
N MET A 96 2.70 13.39 -8.05
CA MET A 96 3.92 13.22 -8.84
C MET A 96 4.66 11.91 -8.55
N SER A 97 4.39 11.29 -7.41
CA SER A 97 5.19 10.16 -6.90
C SER A 97 4.82 8.77 -7.45
N PRO A 98 3.61 8.50 -7.95
CA PRO A 98 3.27 7.18 -8.47
C PRO A 98 4.16 6.79 -9.66
N VAL A 99 4.67 5.56 -9.65
CA VAL A 99 5.46 5.00 -10.76
C VAL A 99 4.50 4.62 -11.88
N VAL A 100 4.73 5.15 -13.09
CA VAL A 100 3.95 4.83 -14.29
C VAL A 100 4.51 3.59 -14.98
N THR A 101 5.83 3.54 -15.16
CA THR A 101 6.49 2.33 -15.68
C THR A 101 7.70 1.96 -14.83
N GLU A 102 7.88 0.66 -14.65
CA GLU A 102 9.12 0.05 -14.17
C GLU A 102 9.63 -0.90 -15.23
N GLU A 103 10.79 -0.61 -15.80
CA GLU A 103 11.49 -1.50 -16.71
C GLU A 103 12.64 -2.17 -15.97
N VAL A 104 12.66 -3.50 -15.93
CA VAL A 104 13.74 -4.29 -15.32
C VAL A 104 14.43 -5.08 -16.42
N SER A 105 15.76 -4.98 -16.47
CA SER A 105 16.60 -5.74 -17.38
C SER A 105 17.74 -6.44 -16.64
N SER A 106 18.05 -7.68 -17.08
CA SER A 106 19.20 -8.45 -16.62
C SER A 106 19.67 -9.33 -17.79
N GLY A 107 20.85 -9.04 -18.32
CA GLY A 107 21.31 -9.63 -19.54
C GLY A 107 20.33 -9.40 -20.70
N THR A 108 19.83 -10.46 -21.30
CA THR A 108 18.82 -10.42 -22.39
C THR A 108 17.37 -10.37 -21.89
N LEU A 109 17.16 -10.60 -20.61
CA LEU A 109 15.83 -10.59 -20.02
C LEU A 109 15.36 -9.15 -19.80
N ARG A 110 14.15 -8.86 -20.23
CA ARG A 110 13.47 -7.58 -20.02
C ARG A 110 12.05 -7.82 -19.57
N ARG A 111 11.63 -7.08 -18.56
CA ARG A 111 10.24 -7.01 -18.07
C ARG A 111 9.89 -5.55 -17.87
N THR A 112 8.71 -5.15 -18.32
CA THR A 112 8.17 -3.81 -18.06
C THR A 112 6.84 -3.96 -17.34
N ALA A 113 6.72 -3.41 -16.15
CA ALA A 113 5.45 -3.21 -15.47
C ALA A 113 4.92 -1.81 -15.83
N ARG A 114 3.67 -1.72 -16.27
CA ARG A 114 2.99 -0.47 -16.61
C ARG A 114 1.78 -0.31 -15.69
N ASN A 115 1.76 0.79 -14.96
CA ASN A 115 0.66 1.19 -14.11
C ASN A 115 -0.17 2.27 -14.81
N THR A 116 -1.47 2.07 -14.90
CA THR A 116 -2.41 3.06 -15.41
C THR A 116 -3.19 3.62 -14.24
N TYR A 117 -3.28 4.95 -14.19
CA TYR A 117 -4.03 5.66 -13.16
C TYR A 117 -5.25 6.34 -13.78
N SER A 118 -6.35 6.32 -13.06
CA SER A 118 -7.61 6.97 -13.42
C SER A 118 -8.08 7.88 -12.29
N SER A 119 -9.04 8.74 -12.58
CA SER A 119 -9.69 9.58 -11.59
C SER A 119 -11.17 9.27 -11.53
N ASN A 120 -11.72 9.27 -10.32
CA ASN A 120 -13.16 9.21 -10.07
C ASN A 120 -13.61 10.52 -9.43
N GLU A 121 -14.79 11.03 -9.83
CA GLU A 121 -15.38 12.20 -9.20
C GLU A 121 -16.02 11.78 -7.87
N SER A 122 -15.64 12.42 -6.78
CA SER A 122 -16.25 12.24 -5.46
C SER A 122 -16.84 13.54 -4.95
N HIS A 123 -17.60 13.49 -3.84
CA HIS A 123 -18.13 14.67 -3.17
C HIS A 123 -17.04 15.66 -2.69
N ASN A 124 -15.81 15.14 -2.48
CA ASN A 124 -14.64 15.91 -2.02
C ASN A 124 -13.67 16.27 -3.16
N GLY A 125 -14.06 16.06 -4.40
CA GLY A 125 -13.26 16.27 -5.60
C GLY A 125 -12.69 14.97 -6.17
N PRO A 126 -12.01 15.04 -7.31
CA PRO A 126 -11.57 13.86 -8.03
C PRO A 126 -10.44 13.13 -7.27
N ILE A 127 -10.62 11.83 -7.12
CA ILE A 127 -9.70 10.92 -6.46
C ILE A 127 -8.90 10.15 -7.51
N CYS A 128 -7.58 10.06 -7.29
CA CYS A 128 -6.68 9.26 -8.12
C CYS A 128 -6.62 7.83 -7.59
N TYR A 129 -6.82 6.86 -8.48
CA TYR A 129 -6.65 5.45 -8.15
C TYR A 129 -5.88 4.69 -9.24
N LEU A 130 -5.28 3.56 -8.86
CA LEU A 130 -4.64 2.64 -9.78
C LEU A 130 -5.72 1.83 -10.48
N SER A 131 -5.88 2.04 -11.80
CA SER A 131 -6.92 1.35 -12.58
C SER A 131 -6.43 0.08 -13.23
N LYS A 132 -5.12 -0.03 -13.58
CA LYS A 132 -4.59 -1.22 -14.26
C LYS A 132 -3.10 -1.40 -14.01
N ILE A 133 -2.68 -2.67 -13.93
CA ILE A 133 -1.28 -3.09 -13.97
C ILE A 133 -1.11 -4.08 -15.12
N GLU A 134 -0.17 -3.81 -16.00
CA GLU A 134 0.21 -4.69 -17.10
C GLU A 134 1.69 -5.06 -16.99
N THR A 135 2.00 -6.34 -17.13
CA THR A 135 3.40 -6.80 -17.29
C THR A 135 3.66 -7.19 -18.72
N LEU A 136 4.68 -6.57 -19.32
CA LEU A 136 5.17 -6.84 -20.67
C LEU A 136 6.51 -7.57 -20.57
N PHE A 137 6.70 -8.58 -21.39
CA PHE A 137 7.92 -9.39 -21.43
C PHE A 137 8.63 -9.23 -22.76
N GLY A 138 9.95 -9.33 -22.73
CA GLY A 138 10.78 -9.23 -23.92
C GLY A 138 10.77 -7.86 -24.57
N THR A 139 11.13 -7.82 -25.84
CA THR A 139 11.17 -6.61 -26.68
C THR A 139 9.96 -6.48 -27.61
N ASP A 140 9.19 -7.55 -27.77
CA ASP A 140 8.00 -7.64 -28.61
C ASP A 140 6.74 -7.06 -27.95
N GLY A 141 6.82 -6.77 -26.65
CA GLY A 141 5.72 -6.18 -25.89
C GLY A 141 4.58 -7.16 -25.63
N THR A 142 4.80 -8.47 -25.76
CA THR A 142 3.84 -9.48 -25.33
C THR A 142 3.61 -9.35 -23.83
N GLY A 143 2.39 -9.14 -23.43
CA GLY A 143 2.08 -8.87 -22.03
C GLY A 143 0.77 -9.46 -21.57
N LYS A 144 0.56 -9.37 -20.26
CA LYS A 144 -0.69 -9.73 -19.60
C LYS A 144 -1.14 -8.61 -18.67
N THR A 145 -2.43 -8.54 -18.47
CA THR A 145 -3.00 -7.74 -17.38
C THR A 145 -2.90 -8.54 -16.09
N ASP A 146 -2.18 -8.01 -15.12
CA ASP A 146 -2.05 -8.60 -13.80
C ASP A 146 -3.16 -8.15 -12.86
N TYR A 147 -3.60 -6.89 -13.01
CA TYR A 147 -4.63 -6.25 -12.20
C TYR A 147 -5.42 -5.26 -13.02
N GLU A 148 -6.74 -5.20 -12.82
CA GLU A 148 -7.63 -4.18 -13.36
C GLU A 148 -8.76 -3.90 -12.37
N ALA A 149 -8.97 -2.62 -12.01
CA ALA A 149 -10.11 -2.17 -11.24
C ALA A 149 -11.25 -1.86 -12.22
N LEU A 150 -12.32 -2.66 -12.18
CA LEU A 150 -13.49 -2.50 -13.07
C LEU A 150 -14.48 -1.46 -12.52
N SER A 151 -14.59 -1.38 -11.20
CA SER A 151 -15.41 -0.39 -10.51
C SER A 151 -14.74 0.10 -9.25
N VAL A 152 -15.09 1.31 -8.80
CA VAL A 152 -14.57 1.95 -7.58
C VAL A 152 -15.69 2.69 -6.86
N ASP A 153 -15.57 2.79 -5.54
CA ASP A 153 -16.48 3.56 -4.70
C ASP A 153 -16.22 5.09 -4.79
N GLU A 154 -16.99 5.86 -4.04
CA GLU A 154 -16.82 7.32 -3.96
C GLU A 154 -15.49 7.77 -3.33
N TRP A 155 -14.79 6.87 -2.64
CA TRP A 155 -13.48 7.10 -2.02
C TRP A 155 -12.32 6.70 -2.93
N GLY A 156 -12.60 6.13 -4.11
CA GLY A 156 -11.61 5.61 -5.06
C GLY A 156 -11.09 4.21 -4.70
N ASN A 157 -11.74 3.53 -3.76
CA ASN A 157 -11.40 2.14 -3.48
C ASN A 157 -12.04 1.22 -4.53
N PRO A 158 -11.32 0.22 -5.02
CA PRO A 158 -11.88 -0.73 -5.96
C PRO A 158 -12.99 -1.56 -5.28
N THR A 159 -14.13 -1.66 -5.94
CA THR A 159 -15.27 -2.50 -5.52
C THR A 159 -15.38 -3.76 -6.34
N GLU A 160 -14.87 -3.75 -7.58
CA GLU A 160 -14.65 -4.95 -8.39
C GLU A 160 -13.28 -4.86 -9.03
N ILE A 161 -12.53 -5.97 -8.94
CA ILE A 161 -11.21 -6.12 -9.57
C ILE A 161 -11.12 -7.42 -10.36
N VAL A 162 -10.19 -7.43 -11.32
CA VAL A 162 -9.69 -8.65 -11.94
C VAL A 162 -8.20 -8.77 -11.64
N GLU A 163 -7.81 -9.82 -10.96
CA GLU A 163 -6.41 -10.15 -10.72
C GLU A 163 -6.06 -11.48 -11.38
N ASN A 164 -5.09 -11.48 -12.28
CA ASN A 164 -4.69 -12.68 -13.03
C ASN A 164 -5.86 -13.39 -13.72
N GLY A 165 -6.89 -12.67 -14.16
CA GLY A 165 -8.08 -13.20 -14.81
C GLY A 165 -9.17 -13.69 -13.85
N VAL A 166 -9.01 -13.51 -12.53
CA VAL A 166 -10.02 -13.86 -11.53
C VAL A 166 -10.73 -12.60 -11.06
N HIS A 167 -12.05 -12.56 -11.20
CA HIS A 167 -12.89 -11.49 -10.66
C HIS A 167 -12.97 -11.58 -9.14
N SER A 168 -12.97 -10.45 -8.47
CA SER A 168 -13.21 -10.34 -7.04
C SER A 168 -14.04 -9.10 -6.74
N VAL A 169 -15.02 -9.25 -5.86
CA VAL A 169 -15.78 -8.16 -5.26
C VAL A 169 -15.16 -7.81 -3.91
N LEU A 170 -14.98 -6.51 -3.67
CA LEU A 170 -14.40 -5.97 -2.44
C LEU A 170 -15.43 -5.08 -1.74
N GLN A 171 -15.61 -5.32 -0.46
CA GLN A 171 -16.49 -4.53 0.38
C GLN A 171 -15.68 -3.71 1.37
N TRP A 172 -15.96 -2.42 1.39
CA TRP A 172 -15.28 -1.48 2.27
C TRP A 172 -16.23 -1.01 3.38
N CYS A 173 -15.69 -0.65 4.54
CA CYS A 173 -16.50 0.01 5.57
C CYS A 173 -17.09 1.32 5.06
N GLY A 174 -18.19 1.80 5.67
CA GLY A 174 -18.99 2.94 5.19
C GLY A 174 -18.23 4.27 4.98
N ASN A 175 -17.01 4.40 5.53
CA ASN A 175 -16.13 5.54 5.29
C ASN A 175 -14.96 5.23 4.33
N GLY A 176 -14.98 4.09 3.65
CA GLY A 176 -13.98 3.68 2.67
C GLY A 176 -12.57 3.41 3.21
N GLN A 177 -12.38 3.42 4.53
CA GLN A 177 -11.02 3.34 5.10
C GLN A 177 -10.48 1.92 5.27
N ARG A 178 -11.34 0.90 5.30
CA ARG A 178 -10.96 -0.48 5.58
C ARG A 178 -11.69 -1.45 4.68
N LEU A 179 -10.93 -2.39 4.12
CA LEU A 179 -11.49 -3.54 3.43
C LEU A 179 -12.09 -4.50 4.46
N MET A 180 -13.36 -4.80 4.34
CA MET A 180 -14.07 -5.70 5.25
C MET A 180 -14.13 -7.11 4.72
N THR A 181 -14.43 -7.26 3.43
CA THR A 181 -14.60 -8.58 2.79
C THR A 181 -14.08 -8.55 1.37
N ARG A 182 -13.47 -9.64 0.94
CA ARG A 182 -13.12 -9.94 -0.45
C ARG A 182 -13.76 -11.26 -0.83
N ILE A 183 -14.47 -11.29 -1.96
CA ILE A 183 -15.12 -12.49 -2.50
C ILE A 183 -14.55 -12.75 -3.88
N GLU A 184 -13.87 -13.86 -4.08
CA GLU A 184 -13.29 -14.25 -5.36
C GLU A 184 -14.22 -15.11 -6.20
N GLY A 185 -14.08 -15.01 -7.52
CA GLY A 185 -14.82 -15.81 -8.48
C GLY A 185 -16.26 -15.33 -8.69
N ILE A 186 -16.52 -14.05 -8.44
CA ILE A 186 -17.83 -13.42 -8.63
C ILE A 186 -17.64 -12.01 -9.23
N THR A 187 -18.53 -11.60 -10.13
CA THR A 187 -18.62 -10.23 -10.61
C THR A 187 -19.50 -9.40 -9.68
N LEU A 188 -19.38 -8.07 -9.76
CA LEU A 188 -20.23 -7.16 -8.98
C LEU A 188 -21.71 -7.35 -9.32
N GLU A 189 -22.04 -7.54 -10.62
CA GLU A 189 -23.41 -7.80 -11.09
C GLU A 189 -23.99 -9.09 -10.47
N GLU A 190 -23.20 -10.19 -10.47
CA GLU A 190 -23.61 -11.45 -9.84
C GLU A 190 -23.80 -11.29 -8.33
N TYR A 191 -22.90 -10.52 -7.68
CA TYR A 191 -22.97 -10.25 -6.25
C TYR A 191 -24.22 -9.43 -5.88
N GLU A 192 -24.53 -8.39 -6.63
CA GLU A 192 -25.72 -7.55 -6.41
C GLU A 192 -27.05 -8.30 -6.66
N ALA A 193 -27.01 -9.35 -7.48
CA ALA A 193 -28.15 -10.22 -7.73
C ALA A 193 -28.44 -11.21 -6.60
N LEU A 194 -27.56 -11.35 -5.61
CA LEU A 194 -27.70 -12.23 -4.46
C LEU A 194 -28.35 -11.51 -3.27
N PRO A 195 -29.69 -11.62 -3.08
CA PRO A 195 -30.44 -10.82 -2.09
C PRO A 195 -30.03 -11.10 -0.63
N GLU A 196 -29.62 -12.32 -0.33
CA GLU A 196 -29.26 -12.72 1.04
C GLU A 196 -27.91 -12.14 1.52
N LEU A 197 -27.04 -11.78 0.60
CA LEU A 197 -25.72 -11.19 0.91
C LEU A 197 -25.75 -9.69 1.02
N SER A 198 -26.61 -9.03 0.23
CA SER A 198 -26.64 -7.56 0.16
C SER A 198 -27.03 -6.92 1.50
N ASP A 199 -27.91 -7.54 2.27
CA ASP A 199 -28.41 -6.96 3.50
C ASP A 199 -27.50 -7.26 4.71
N GLU A 200 -26.93 -8.46 4.83
CA GLU A 200 -25.97 -8.78 5.89
C GLU A 200 -24.62 -8.08 5.70
N ALA A 201 -24.14 -8.00 4.48
CA ALA A 201 -22.90 -7.29 4.17
C ALA A 201 -23.04 -5.77 4.33
N ARG A 202 -24.20 -5.18 4.01
CA ARG A 202 -24.51 -3.77 4.28
C ARG A 202 -24.59 -3.50 5.78
N GLN A 203 -25.18 -4.38 6.59
CA GLN A 203 -25.19 -4.24 8.05
C GLN A 203 -23.80 -4.34 8.66
N GLN A 204 -22.92 -5.19 8.15
CA GLN A 204 -21.53 -5.26 8.63
C GLN A 204 -20.69 -4.04 8.22
N SER A 205 -21.01 -3.35 7.13
CA SER A 205 -20.30 -2.13 6.73
C SER A 205 -20.64 -0.92 7.61
N ASP A 206 -21.83 -0.87 8.19
CA ASP A 206 -22.28 0.24 9.03
C ASP A 206 -21.90 0.07 10.52
N ASP A 207 -21.76 -1.18 10.97
CA ASP A 207 -21.32 -1.48 12.34
C ASP A 207 -19.80 -1.53 12.45
N PHE A 208 -19.21 -0.40 12.75
CA PHE A 208 -17.78 -0.22 13.05
C PHE A 208 -17.39 -0.88 14.40
N ILE A 209 -18.06 -1.95 14.80
CA ILE A 209 -17.79 -2.60 16.07
C ILE A 209 -16.89 -3.79 15.87
N VAL A 210 -15.66 -3.59 16.27
CA VAL A 210 -14.64 -4.61 16.43
C VAL A 210 -15.08 -5.60 17.48
N HIS A 211 -15.78 -6.63 17.07
CA HIS A 211 -15.87 -7.82 17.89
C HIS A 211 -14.79 -8.80 17.42
N PRO A 212 -13.98 -9.35 18.35
CA PRO A 212 -13.14 -10.50 18.07
C PRO A 212 -14.07 -11.73 17.93
N PHE A 213 -14.97 -11.65 16.99
CA PHE A 213 -15.95 -12.69 16.74
C PHE A 213 -15.36 -13.62 15.68
N ILE A 214 -15.33 -14.91 15.98
CA ILE A 214 -15.10 -15.94 14.98
C ILE A 214 -16.39 -16.00 14.18
N PRO A 215 -16.43 -15.55 12.91
CA PRO A 215 -17.64 -15.65 12.12
C PRO A 215 -18.03 -17.11 11.95
N ASP A 216 -19.33 -17.37 11.86
CA ASP A 216 -19.88 -18.69 11.64
C ASP A 216 -19.35 -19.26 10.30
N PRO A 217 -18.69 -20.44 10.29
CA PRO A 217 -18.17 -21.07 9.07
C PRO A 217 -19.21 -21.26 7.96
N VAL A 218 -20.49 -21.38 8.31
CA VAL A 218 -21.59 -21.56 7.35
C VAL A 218 -21.79 -20.32 6.46
N LYS A 219 -21.39 -19.14 6.90
CA LYS A 219 -21.53 -17.89 6.12
C LYS A 219 -20.41 -17.64 5.11
N ARG A 220 -19.41 -18.52 5.03
CA ARG A 220 -18.22 -18.31 4.20
C ARG A 220 -18.28 -18.89 2.80
N SER A 221 -19.22 -19.74 2.49
CA SER A 221 -19.38 -20.27 1.15
C SER A 221 -20.56 -19.64 0.44
N VAL A 222 -20.40 -18.41 0.01
CA VAL A 222 -21.36 -17.76 -0.85
C VAL A 222 -21.38 -18.47 -2.20
N GLY A 223 -22.33 -19.40 -2.40
CA GLY A 223 -22.49 -20.12 -3.66
C GLY A 223 -21.21 -20.83 -4.14
N GLY A 224 -20.36 -21.35 -3.22
CA GLY A 224 -19.10 -22.00 -3.56
C GLY A 224 -17.95 -21.03 -3.89
N LYS A 225 -18.09 -19.75 -3.61
CA LYS A 225 -17.06 -18.73 -3.83
C LYS A 225 -16.10 -18.65 -2.64
N LEU A 226 -14.88 -18.18 -2.89
CA LEU A 226 -13.86 -18.01 -1.87
C LEU A 226 -14.04 -16.63 -1.19
N VAL A 227 -14.15 -16.62 0.14
CA VAL A 227 -14.38 -15.40 0.93
C VAL A 227 -13.25 -15.21 1.92
N TRP A 228 -12.70 -13.97 1.95
CA TRP A 228 -11.78 -13.48 2.96
C TRP A 228 -12.46 -12.39 3.78
N ASP A 229 -12.42 -12.50 5.10
CA ASP A 229 -12.93 -11.48 6.02
C ASP A 229 -11.81 -10.89 6.85
N TYR A 230 -11.88 -9.57 7.05
CA TYR A 230 -10.88 -8.78 7.75
C TYR A 230 -11.50 -8.10 8.96
N ALA A 231 -10.84 -8.20 10.11
CA ALA A 231 -11.26 -7.50 11.32
C ALA A 231 -10.16 -6.57 11.84
N TYR A 232 -10.59 -5.44 12.41
CA TYR A 232 -9.71 -4.37 12.87
C TYR A 232 -10.02 -4.03 14.32
N ASP A 233 -9.02 -3.51 15.05
CA ASP A 233 -9.22 -2.96 16.39
C ASP A 233 -9.75 -1.51 16.35
N THR A 234 -10.03 -0.94 17.53
CA THR A 234 -10.48 0.45 17.65
C THR A 234 -9.47 1.49 17.17
N SER A 235 -8.19 1.11 17.02
CA SER A 235 -7.13 1.93 16.44
C SER A 235 -6.96 1.68 14.95
N LEU A 236 -7.90 0.95 14.31
CA LEU A 236 -7.94 0.61 12.90
C LEU A 236 -6.75 -0.25 12.43
N ARG A 237 -6.15 -1.03 13.35
CA ARG A 237 -5.11 -2.00 13.02
C ARG A 237 -5.74 -3.34 12.69
N LEU A 238 -5.25 -4.02 11.66
CA LEU A 238 -5.71 -5.36 11.28
C LEU A 238 -5.40 -6.35 12.41
N ILE A 239 -6.43 -6.94 13.01
CA ILE A 239 -6.27 -7.92 14.10
C ILE A 239 -6.58 -9.36 13.67
N GLN A 240 -7.33 -9.53 12.59
CA GLN A 240 -7.68 -10.86 12.12
C GLN A 240 -7.92 -10.87 10.61
N VAL A 241 -7.47 -11.94 9.96
CA VAL A 241 -7.85 -12.33 8.60
C VAL A 241 -8.39 -13.73 8.66
N MET A 242 -9.56 -13.92 8.12
CA MET A 242 -10.18 -15.22 7.95
C MET A 242 -10.12 -15.61 6.48
N MET A 243 -9.54 -16.77 6.20
CA MET A 243 -9.36 -17.30 4.86
C MET A 243 -10.47 -18.27 4.47
N PRO A 244 -10.68 -18.54 3.17
CA PRO A 244 -11.72 -19.44 2.69
C PRO A 244 -11.59 -20.91 3.16
N ASP A 245 -10.37 -21.33 3.50
CA ASP A 245 -10.03 -22.64 4.04
C ASP A 245 -10.19 -22.75 5.56
N GLU A 246 -10.89 -21.80 6.17
CA GLU A 246 -11.14 -21.70 7.62
C GLU A 246 -9.90 -21.41 8.47
N LEU A 247 -8.74 -21.13 7.84
CA LEU A 247 -7.59 -20.64 8.55
C LEU A 247 -7.82 -19.21 9.04
N ILE A 248 -7.53 -18.97 10.31
CA ILE A 248 -7.66 -17.66 10.93
C ILE A 248 -6.28 -17.17 11.32
N PHE A 249 -5.84 -16.06 10.68
CA PHE A 249 -4.65 -15.34 11.10
C PHE A 249 -5.02 -14.27 12.10
N ARG A 250 -4.28 -14.20 13.21
CA ARG A 250 -4.43 -13.12 14.21
C ARG A 250 -3.12 -12.40 14.43
N TYR A 251 -3.26 -11.10 14.59
CA TYR A 251 -2.16 -10.17 14.80
C TYR A 251 -2.31 -9.52 16.17
N GLY A 252 -1.28 -9.67 17.01
CA GLY A 252 -1.18 -9.02 18.31
C GLY A 252 -0.23 -7.81 18.25
N TYR A 253 -0.56 -6.76 18.99
CA TYR A 253 0.25 -5.55 19.03
C TYR A 253 0.70 -5.24 20.45
N ASP A 254 1.87 -4.64 20.59
CA ASP A 254 2.36 -4.15 21.88
C ASP A 254 1.69 -2.82 22.29
N ALA A 255 2.01 -2.34 23.49
CA ALA A 255 1.45 -1.09 24.01
C ALA A 255 1.79 0.16 23.16
N LEU A 256 2.81 0.08 22.31
CA LEU A 256 3.19 1.14 21.37
C LEU A 256 2.56 0.96 19.98
N GLY A 257 1.70 -0.04 19.80
CA GLY A 257 1.02 -0.30 18.54
C GLY A 257 1.87 -1.03 17.49
N ARG A 258 3.01 -1.61 17.87
CA ARG A 258 3.86 -2.38 16.97
C ARG A 258 3.45 -3.85 17.01
N LEU A 259 3.53 -4.53 15.86
CA LEU A 259 3.22 -5.95 15.73
C LEU A 259 4.09 -6.76 16.69
N SER A 260 3.48 -7.51 17.60
CA SER A 260 4.16 -8.31 18.62
C SER A 260 4.00 -9.81 18.44
N GLU A 261 2.91 -10.24 17.82
CA GLU A 261 2.62 -11.66 17.60
C GLU A 261 1.82 -11.87 16.32
N GLU A 262 2.17 -12.91 15.56
CA GLU A 262 1.35 -13.50 14.52
C GLU A 262 1.02 -14.93 14.93
N SER A 263 -0.25 -15.30 14.85
CA SER A 263 -0.72 -16.64 15.17
C SER A 263 -1.73 -17.15 14.15
N ILE A 264 -1.72 -18.45 13.91
CA ILE A 264 -2.70 -19.14 13.08
C ILE A 264 -3.59 -19.98 14.00
N PHE A 265 -4.87 -19.98 13.72
CA PHE A 265 -5.86 -20.85 14.33
C PHE A 265 -6.39 -21.78 13.25
N GLU A 266 -6.34 -23.05 13.54
CA GLU A 266 -6.84 -24.12 12.69
C GLU A 266 -7.95 -24.84 13.46
N THR A 267 -9.04 -25.19 12.78
CA THR A 267 -10.10 -26.05 13.33
C THR A 267 -9.78 -27.48 12.93
N ASP A 268 -9.67 -28.38 13.92
CA ASP A 268 -9.49 -29.80 13.66
C ASP A 268 -10.80 -30.48 13.19
N ASN A 269 -10.71 -31.76 12.78
CA ASN A 269 -11.86 -32.54 12.30
C ASN A 269 -12.94 -32.71 13.37
N ASP A 270 -12.63 -32.51 14.64
CA ASP A 270 -13.55 -32.63 15.79
C ASP A 270 -14.15 -31.26 16.17
N GLY A 271 -13.81 -30.19 15.42
CA GLY A 271 -14.30 -28.83 15.64
C GLY A 271 -13.53 -28.05 16.72
N ASN A 272 -12.41 -28.59 17.24
CA ASN A 272 -11.58 -27.86 18.20
C ASN A 272 -10.66 -26.89 17.50
N VAL A 273 -10.58 -25.66 18.00
CA VAL A 273 -9.72 -24.62 17.46
C VAL A 273 -8.36 -24.65 18.15
N GLY A 274 -7.32 -25.04 17.41
CA GLY A 274 -5.93 -25.04 17.85
C GLY A 274 -5.21 -23.74 17.49
N LYS A 275 -4.48 -23.15 18.46
CA LYS A 275 -3.63 -21.96 18.22
C LYS A 275 -2.18 -22.37 17.98
N LYS A 276 -1.60 -21.90 16.86
CA LYS A 276 -0.16 -22.01 16.60
C LYS A 276 0.43 -20.58 16.47
N ILE A 277 1.39 -20.26 17.30
CA ILE A 277 2.16 -19.01 17.17
C ILE A 277 3.16 -19.21 16.05
N VAL A 278 3.09 -18.36 15.02
CA VAL A 278 3.98 -18.42 13.86
C VAL A 278 5.21 -17.56 14.09
N ARG A 279 5.01 -16.34 14.63
CA ARG A 279 6.08 -15.37 14.87
C ARG A 279 5.82 -14.57 16.13
N LYS A 280 6.89 -14.26 16.86
CA LYS A 280 6.91 -13.26 17.92
C LYS A 280 7.97 -12.23 17.62
N TYR A 281 7.63 -10.98 17.86
CA TYR A 281 8.50 -9.83 17.65
C TYR A 281 8.83 -9.19 18.99
N SER A 282 10.11 -8.96 19.25
CA SER A 282 10.59 -8.18 20.40
C SER A 282 11.42 -7.00 19.89
N TYR A 283 11.21 -5.85 20.48
CA TYR A 283 11.85 -4.61 20.09
C TYR A 283 12.78 -4.16 21.22
N HIS A 284 14.05 -4.04 20.91
CA HIS A 284 15.06 -3.57 21.85
C HIS A 284 15.51 -2.17 21.43
N TYR A 285 15.49 -1.24 22.37
CA TYR A 285 16.10 0.06 22.18
C TYR A 285 17.49 0.02 22.76
N HIS A 286 18.50 0.40 21.99
CA HIS A 286 19.79 0.78 22.54
C HIS A 286 19.61 2.17 23.18
N ASN A 287 19.69 2.23 24.50
CA ASN A 287 19.93 3.48 25.18
C ASN A 287 21.46 3.70 25.07
N ASP A 288 21.89 4.54 24.11
CA ASP A 288 23.24 5.09 24.08
C ASP A 288 23.41 6.12 25.20
#